data_76df4e376787e4d464c365494dbcd1e1
#
_entry.id   76df4e376787e4d464c365494dbcd1e1
#
_cell.length_a   1.000
_cell.length_b   1.000
_cell.length_c   1.000
_cell.angle_alpha   90.00
_cell.angle_beta   90.00
_cell.angle_gamma   90.00
#
_symmetry.space_group_name_H-M   'P 1'
#
loop_
_entity.id
_entity.type
_entity.pdbx_description
1 polymer ?
#
loop_
_entity_poly.entity_id
_entity_poly.type
_entity_poly.pdbx_seq_one_letter_code
_entity_poly.pdbx_strand_id
1 'polypeptide(L)'
;SRTGEELEKLMDIYHRQSHEFELQGGYAYRSEVTGILKGLGFSDEDLSKQMSELSGGQKTRVSLGKLLVTKPDVLLLDEPTNHLDMESIRWLENFLRAYKGAVVIVAHDRYFLDRVVTKVVEIFQHKAYVYQGNYSDFAKKKAKVREDLLKQYYNQQREIRHQEEVITKLKSFNREKSIKRAESREKMLDKIERIEKPVEDNTDIKIVLEPNVVSGNDVLTVSNLAKSYPPVTLFSDISFEIKRGERVALIGNNGTGKTTILKIINNLIPADSGTVTLGSNVH
;
A
#
# COMPACT_ATOMS: atom_id res chain seq x y z
N SER A 1 -53.23 -33.55 12.56
CA SER A 1 -52.49 -34.16 13.69
C SER A 1 -51.48 -35.14 13.13
N ARG A 2 -50.22 -34.86 13.31
CA ARG A 2 -49.15 -35.80 12.94
C ARG A 2 -49.04 -36.88 13.99
N THR A 3 -48.73 -38.10 13.60
CA THR A 3 -48.50 -39.20 14.52
C THR A 3 -47.31 -38.94 15.43
N GLY A 4 -47.24 -39.51 16.65
CA GLY A 4 -46.17 -39.26 17.60
C GLY A 4 -44.75 -39.47 17.01
N GLU A 5 -44.57 -40.53 16.22
CA GLU A 5 -43.31 -40.85 15.52
C GLU A 5 -42.87 -39.77 14.47
N GLU A 6 -43.81 -39.15 13.77
CA GLU A 6 -43.49 -38.07 12.82
C GLU A 6 -43.05 -36.78 13.54
N LEU A 7 -43.66 -36.51 14.70
CA LEU A 7 -43.30 -35.38 15.56
C LEU A 7 -41.89 -35.56 16.13
N GLU A 8 -41.58 -36.75 16.61
CA GLU A 8 -40.27 -37.08 17.18
C GLU A 8 -39.14 -36.92 16.12
N LYS A 9 -39.36 -37.47 14.93
CA LYS A 9 -38.40 -37.27 13.79
C LYS A 9 -38.21 -35.81 13.41
N LEU A 10 -39.26 -35.00 13.44
CA LEU A 10 -39.19 -33.57 13.15
C LEU A 10 -38.45 -32.81 14.25
N MET A 11 -38.64 -33.17 15.51
CA MET A 11 -37.90 -32.57 16.63
C MET A 11 -36.42 -32.89 16.56
N ASP A 12 -36.04 -34.12 16.22
CA ASP A 12 -34.63 -34.52 16.03
C ASP A 12 -33.97 -33.76 14.88
N ILE A 13 -34.67 -33.58 13.76
CA ILE A 13 -34.19 -32.80 12.63
C ILE A 13 -34.03 -31.34 13.06
N TYR A 14 -35.01 -30.77 13.77
CA TYR A 14 -34.93 -29.39 14.26
C TYR A 14 -33.78 -29.18 15.23
N HIS A 15 -33.60 -30.08 16.20
CA HIS A 15 -32.49 -29.99 17.16
C HIS A 15 -31.14 -30.06 16.46
N ARG A 16 -30.97 -30.99 15.51
CA ARG A 16 -29.74 -31.09 14.74
C ARG A 16 -29.47 -29.83 13.91
N GLN A 17 -30.45 -29.33 13.19
CA GLN A 17 -30.34 -28.12 12.39
C GLN A 17 -30.11 -26.87 13.24
N SER A 18 -30.81 -26.76 14.38
CA SER A 18 -30.59 -25.64 15.32
C SER A 18 -29.20 -25.67 15.92
N HIS A 19 -28.69 -26.85 16.27
CA HIS A 19 -27.36 -27.01 16.80
C HIS A 19 -26.28 -26.68 15.72
N GLU A 20 -26.50 -27.16 14.51
CA GLU A 20 -25.62 -26.83 13.38
C GLU A 20 -25.62 -25.32 13.06
N PHE A 21 -26.78 -24.67 13.08
CA PHE A 21 -26.96 -23.23 12.92
C PHE A 21 -26.25 -22.43 14.04
N GLU A 22 -26.33 -22.91 15.28
CA GLU A 22 -25.61 -22.33 16.42
C GLU A 22 -24.09 -22.47 16.27
N LEU A 23 -23.60 -23.67 15.91
CA LEU A 23 -22.17 -23.93 15.67
C LEU A 23 -21.58 -23.08 14.53
N GLN A 24 -22.40 -22.78 13.53
CA GLN A 24 -22.02 -21.90 12.41
C GLN A 24 -22.15 -20.41 12.76
N GLY A 25 -22.53 -20.06 14.00
CA GLY A 25 -22.67 -18.66 14.45
C GLY A 25 -23.87 -17.95 13.84
N GLY A 26 -24.93 -18.69 13.44
CA GLY A 26 -26.07 -18.15 12.71
C GLY A 26 -26.80 -17.01 13.42
N TYR A 27 -26.84 -17.02 14.75
CA TYR A 27 -27.44 -15.92 15.55
C TYR A 27 -26.55 -14.65 15.54
N ALA A 28 -25.23 -14.81 15.45
CA ALA A 28 -24.28 -13.69 15.46
C ALA A 28 -24.05 -13.09 14.05
N TYR A 29 -24.47 -13.78 12.99
CA TYR A 29 -24.19 -13.43 11.60
C TYR A 29 -24.53 -11.97 11.25
N ARG A 30 -25.73 -11.49 11.62
CA ARG A 30 -26.13 -10.11 11.33
C ARG A 30 -25.23 -9.08 12.02
N SER A 31 -24.91 -9.31 13.28
CA SER A 31 -24.03 -8.43 14.05
C SER A 31 -22.62 -8.41 13.44
N GLU A 32 -22.12 -9.56 13.02
CA GLU A 32 -20.80 -9.68 12.40
C GLU A 32 -20.73 -8.95 11.06
N VAL A 33 -21.71 -9.17 10.18
CA VAL A 33 -21.80 -8.45 8.89
C VAL A 33 -21.87 -6.94 9.11
N THR A 34 -22.74 -6.50 10.02
CA THR A 34 -22.87 -5.06 10.35
C THR A 34 -21.57 -4.50 10.93
N GLY A 35 -20.91 -5.23 11.82
CA GLY A 35 -19.64 -4.84 12.42
C GLY A 35 -18.53 -4.67 11.37
N ILE A 36 -18.41 -5.60 10.44
CA ILE A 36 -17.43 -5.54 9.34
C ILE A 36 -17.74 -4.36 8.41
N LEU A 37 -18.99 -4.17 8.01
CA LEU A 37 -19.35 -3.06 7.12
C LEU A 37 -19.15 -1.70 7.81
N LYS A 38 -19.51 -1.56 9.07
CA LYS A 38 -19.21 -0.34 9.86
C LYS A 38 -17.71 -0.09 9.97
N GLY A 39 -16.91 -1.14 10.21
CA GLY A 39 -15.46 -1.06 10.22
C GLY A 39 -14.86 -0.62 8.88
N LEU A 40 -15.52 -0.96 7.78
CA LEU A 40 -15.17 -0.51 6.43
C LEU A 40 -15.75 0.87 6.06
N GLY A 41 -16.32 1.61 7.06
CA GLY A 41 -16.77 2.98 6.88
C GLY A 41 -18.18 3.12 6.28
N PHE A 42 -19.06 2.13 6.47
CA PHE A 42 -20.48 2.25 6.13
C PHE A 42 -21.28 2.77 7.32
N SER A 43 -22.15 3.76 7.07
CA SER A 43 -23.13 4.24 8.04
C SER A 43 -24.35 3.31 8.11
N ASP A 44 -25.19 3.49 9.14
CA ASP A 44 -26.45 2.75 9.26
C ASP A 44 -27.40 3.05 8.07
N GLU A 45 -27.34 4.26 7.54
CA GLU A 45 -28.09 4.65 6.34
C GLU A 45 -27.62 3.90 5.09
N ASP A 46 -26.30 3.72 4.94
CA ASP A 46 -25.72 3.01 3.80
C ASP A 46 -26.12 1.53 3.79
N LEU A 47 -26.32 0.91 4.97
CA LEU A 47 -26.71 -0.50 5.09
C LEU A 47 -28.12 -0.79 4.53
N SER A 48 -28.96 0.25 4.40
CA SER A 48 -30.31 0.15 3.82
C SER A 48 -30.37 0.36 2.31
N LYS A 49 -29.28 0.86 1.69
CA LYS A 49 -29.21 1.17 0.25
C LYS A 49 -29.12 -0.09 -0.61
N GLN A 50 -29.67 0.02 -1.81
CA GLN A 50 -29.50 -1.01 -2.83
C GLN A 50 -28.07 -0.93 -3.44
N MET A 51 -27.55 -2.07 -3.88
CA MET A 51 -26.23 -2.13 -4.51
C MET A 51 -26.07 -1.21 -5.74
N SER A 52 -27.15 -0.93 -6.45
CA SER A 52 -27.18 -0.01 -7.58
C SER A 52 -26.88 1.43 -7.18
N GLU A 53 -27.25 1.84 -5.99
CA GLU A 53 -27.11 3.19 -5.42
C GLU A 53 -25.72 3.46 -4.87
N LEU A 54 -24.93 2.40 -4.64
CA LEU A 54 -23.58 2.52 -4.09
C LEU A 54 -22.59 3.00 -5.15
N SER A 55 -21.68 3.86 -4.74
CA SER A 55 -20.53 4.28 -5.56
C SER A 55 -19.58 3.11 -5.85
N GLY A 56 -18.71 3.26 -6.85
CA GLY A 56 -17.70 2.24 -7.18
C GLY A 56 -16.82 1.86 -6.00
N GLY A 57 -16.33 2.84 -5.25
CA GLY A 57 -15.53 2.58 -4.04
C GLY A 57 -16.31 1.89 -2.93
N GLN A 58 -17.60 2.22 -2.75
CA GLN A 58 -18.46 1.51 -1.81
C GLN A 58 -18.70 0.05 -2.24
N LYS A 59 -18.92 -0.21 -3.53
CA LYS A 59 -19.05 -1.58 -4.05
C LYS A 59 -17.79 -2.42 -3.81
N THR A 60 -16.61 -1.83 -4.00
CA THR A 60 -15.33 -2.50 -3.69
C THR A 60 -15.23 -2.84 -2.19
N ARG A 61 -15.60 -1.91 -1.30
CA ARG A 61 -15.61 -2.13 0.14
C ARG A 61 -16.63 -3.22 0.56
N VAL A 62 -17.82 -3.28 -0.04
CA VAL A 62 -18.79 -4.36 0.19
C VAL A 62 -18.20 -5.71 -0.24
N SER A 63 -17.51 -5.77 -1.38
CA SER A 63 -16.86 -6.98 -1.86
C SER A 63 -15.76 -7.45 -0.90
N LEU A 64 -14.96 -6.53 -0.36
CA LEU A 64 -14.00 -6.82 0.69
C LEU A 64 -14.71 -7.33 1.96
N GLY A 65 -15.77 -6.66 2.40
CA GLY A 65 -16.56 -7.07 3.56
C GLY A 65 -17.12 -8.48 3.41
N LYS A 66 -17.68 -8.82 2.25
CA LYS A 66 -18.13 -10.18 1.94
C LYS A 66 -17.01 -11.22 2.10
N LEU A 67 -15.81 -10.90 1.61
CA LEU A 67 -14.66 -11.80 1.73
C LEU A 67 -14.24 -11.98 3.21
N LEU A 68 -14.24 -10.91 3.98
CA LEU A 68 -13.86 -10.95 5.39
C LEU A 68 -14.86 -11.73 6.27
N VAL A 69 -16.17 -11.65 5.94
CA VAL A 69 -17.23 -12.41 6.62
C VAL A 69 -17.07 -13.92 6.41
N THR A 70 -16.64 -14.36 5.23
CA THR A 70 -16.51 -15.80 4.91
C THR A 70 -15.36 -16.48 5.64
N LYS A 71 -14.41 -15.73 6.21
CA LYS A 71 -13.25 -16.21 6.98
C LYS A 71 -12.54 -17.42 6.35
N PRO A 72 -12.10 -17.34 5.08
CA PRO A 72 -11.42 -18.47 4.43
C PRO A 72 -10.10 -18.80 5.12
N ASP A 73 -9.59 -20.02 4.98
CA ASP A 73 -8.28 -20.42 5.52
C ASP A 73 -7.13 -19.60 4.95
N VAL A 74 -7.27 -19.15 3.69
CA VAL A 74 -6.29 -18.28 3.01
C VAL A 74 -7.01 -17.08 2.41
N LEU A 75 -6.59 -15.89 2.80
CA LEU A 75 -7.11 -14.61 2.35
C LEU A 75 -6.08 -13.95 1.41
N LEU A 76 -6.49 -13.68 0.17
CA LEU A 76 -5.66 -13.00 -0.84
C LEU A 76 -6.20 -11.58 -1.06
N LEU A 77 -5.38 -10.57 -0.77
CA LEU A 77 -5.76 -9.16 -0.86
C LEU A 77 -4.80 -8.42 -1.79
N ASP A 78 -5.36 -7.76 -2.79
CA ASP A 78 -4.64 -6.88 -3.70
C ASP A 78 -5.11 -5.44 -3.47
N GLU A 79 -4.17 -4.56 -3.04
CA GLU A 79 -4.40 -3.16 -2.71
C GLU A 79 -5.64 -2.92 -1.80
N PRO A 80 -5.76 -3.61 -0.64
CA PRO A 80 -6.98 -3.57 0.16
C PRO A 80 -7.25 -2.22 0.82
N THR A 81 -6.26 -1.33 0.88
CA THR A 81 -6.37 0.02 1.45
C THR A 81 -6.97 1.03 0.48
N ASN A 82 -7.09 0.69 -0.80
CA ASN A 82 -7.69 1.57 -1.79
C ASN A 82 -9.14 1.89 -1.45
N HIS A 83 -9.51 3.15 -1.56
CA HIS A 83 -10.85 3.69 -1.25
C HIS A 83 -11.25 3.62 0.23
N LEU A 84 -10.35 3.24 1.15
CA LEU A 84 -10.56 3.32 2.58
C LEU A 84 -10.12 4.68 3.13
N ASP A 85 -10.80 5.16 4.15
CA ASP A 85 -10.34 6.27 4.95
C ASP A 85 -9.43 5.79 6.10
N MET A 86 -8.84 6.72 6.83
CA MET A 86 -7.88 6.40 7.90
C MET A 86 -8.46 5.52 9.00
N GLU A 87 -9.75 5.68 9.34
CA GLU A 87 -10.42 4.87 10.36
C GLU A 87 -10.63 3.45 9.86
N SER A 88 -11.12 3.29 8.63
CA SER A 88 -11.33 1.99 8.00
C SER A 88 -10.00 1.24 7.79
N ILE A 89 -8.91 1.95 7.45
CA ILE A 89 -7.57 1.33 7.37
C ILE A 89 -7.13 0.80 8.74
N ARG A 90 -7.26 1.60 9.81
CA ARG A 90 -6.92 1.16 11.18
C ARG A 90 -7.76 -0.04 11.62
N TRP A 91 -9.04 -0.03 11.29
CA TRP A 91 -9.92 -1.16 11.59
C TRP A 91 -9.46 -2.42 10.83
N LEU A 92 -9.14 -2.31 9.53
CA LEU A 92 -8.66 -3.41 8.70
C LEU A 92 -7.31 -3.96 9.21
N GLU A 93 -6.39 -3.10 9.62
CA GLU A 93 -5.12 -3.49 10.27
C GLU A 93 -5.38 -4.39 11.48
N ASN A 94 -6.27 -3.96 12.38
CA ASN A 94 -6.60 -4.71 13.59
C ASN A 94 -7.31 -6.03 13.27
N PHE A 95 -8.22 -6.03 12.30
CA PHE A 95 -8.90 -7.24 11.84
C PHE A 95 -7.91 -8.27 11.28
N LEU A 96 -7.03 -7.86 10.38
CA LEU A 96 -6.04 -8.76 9.76
C LEU A 96 -5.00 -9.28 10.75
N ARG A 97 -4.61 -8.48 11.74
CA ARG A 97 -3.72 -8.94 12.82
C ARG A 97 -4.35 -10.00 13.72
N ALA A 98 -5.65 -9.94 13.90
CA ALA A 98 -6.41 -10.91 14.68
C ALA A 98 -6.89 -12.12 13.86
N TYR A 99 -6.69 -12.08 12.54
CA TYR A 99 -7.12 -13.13 11.63
C TYR A 99 -6.38 -14.44 11.88
N LYS A 100 -7.11 -15.56 11.98
CA LYS A 100 -6.53 -16.87 12.31
C LYS A 100 -6.00 -17.63 11.09
N GLY A 101 -6.52 -17.34 9.91
CA GLY A 101 -6.06 -17.95 8.66
C GLY A 101 -4.80 -17.29 8.12
N ALA A 102 -4.27 -17.80 7.02
CA ALA A 102 -3.15 -17.20 6.31
C ALA A 102 -3.63 -15.97 5.50
N VAL A 103 -2.82 -14.91 5.48
CA VAL A 103 -3.11 -13.70 4.71
C VAL A 103 -1.95 -13.40 3.78
N VAL A 104 -2.24 -13.22 2.49
CA VAL A 104 -1.29 -12.76 1.47
C VAL A 104 -1.77 -11.40 0.98
N ILE A 105 -0.91 -10.39 1.07
CA ILE A 105 -1.24 -9.01 0.75
C ILE A 105 -0.26 -8.48 -0.29
N VAL A 106 -0.79 -7.86 -1.32
CA VAL A 106 -0.06 -6.98 -2.23
C VAL A 106 -0.52 -5.56 -1.94
N ALA A 107 0.39 -4.66 -1.57
CA ALA A 107 0.07 -3.27 -1.29
C ALA A 107 1.29 -2.36 -1.49
N HIS A 108 1.03 -1.09 -1.82
CA HIS A 108 2.05 -0.05 -1.92
C HIS A 108 2.19 0.76 -0.63
N ASP A 109 1.24 0.67 0.28
CA ASP A 109 1.28 1.34 1.59
C ASP A 109 2.23 0.62 2.54
N ARG A 110 3.43 1.18 2.68
CA ARG A 110 4.50 0.65 3.54
C ARG A 110 4.10 0.65 5.02
N TYR A 111 3.34 1.66 5.45
CA TYR A 111 2.89 1.77 6.83
C TYR A 111 1.88 0.68 7.19
N PHE A 112 0.93 0.41 6.30
CA PHE A 112 -0.02 -0.68 6.45
C PHE A 112 0.70 -2.05 6.49
N LEU A 113 1.62 -2.29 5.54
CA LEU A 113 2.41 -3.54 5.51
C LEU A 113 3.23 -3.71 6.78
N ASP A 114 3.84 -2.64 7.29
CA ASP A 114 4.68 -2.70 8.48
C ASP A 114 3.90 -3.15 9.73
N ARG A 115 2.61 -2.84 9.79
CA ARG A 115 1.73 -3.20 10.91
C ARG A 115 1.11 -4.59 10.82
N VAL A 116 0.90 -5.08 9.61
CA VAL A 116 0.09 -6.30 9.39
C VAL A 116 0.95 -7.51 9.08
N VAL A 117 2.05 -7.35 8.28
CA VAL A 117 2.79 -8.50 7.79
C VAL A 117 3.88 -8.96 8.77
N THR A 118 4.12 -10.27 8.79
CA THR A 118 5.19 -10.93 9.56
C THR A 118 6.27 -11.54 8.67
N LYS A 119 6.04 -11.53 7.36
CA LYS A 119 6.95 -12.06 6.34
C LYS A 119 6.75 -11.24 5.06
N VAL A 120 7.85 -10.92 4.37
CA VAL A 120 7.82 -10.23 3.08
C VAL A 120 8.43 -11.14 2.02
N VAL A 121 7.75 -11.26 0.88
CA VAL A 121 8.26 -11.94 -0.31
C VAL A 121 8.51 -10.88 -1.37
N GLU A 122 9.76 -10.67 -1.72
CA GLU A 122 10.16 -9.77 -2.79
C GLU A 122 10.37 -10.53 -4.10
N ILE A 123 9.74 -10.09 -5.17
CA ILE A 123 9.98 -10.60 -6.52
C ILE A 123 10.90 -9.61 -7.22
N PHE A 124 12.14 -10.04 -7.46
CA PHE A 124 13.16 -9.21 -8.10
C PHE A 124 13.94 -10.03 -9.12
N GLN A 125 14.14 -9.52 -10.33
CA GLN A 125 14.86 -10.19 -11.43
C GLN A 125 14.43 -11.66 -11.63
N HIS A 126 13.12 -11.89 -11.71
CA HIS A 126 12.50 -13.22 -11.90
C HIS A 126 12.76 -14.24 -10.77
N LYS A 127 13.24 -13.79 -9.61
CA LYS A 127 13.48 -14.60 -8.43
C LYS A 127 12.64 -14.09 -7.25
N ALA A 128 12.26 -15.01 -6.37
CA ALA A 128 11.54 -14.68 -5.14
C ALA A 128 12.51 -14.76 -3.94
N TYR A 129 12.56 -13.70 -3.16
CA TYR A 129 13.36 -13.60 -1.94
C TYR A 129 12.43 -13.48 -0.75
N VAL A 130 12.66 -14.29 0.27
CA VAL A 130 11.80 -14.35 1.46
C VAL A 130 12.53 -13.75 2.65
N TYR A 131 11.90 -12.77 3.28
CA TYR A 131 12.41 -12.07 4.46
C TYR A 131 11.45 -12.26 5.63
N GLN A 132 11.93 -12.73 6.77
CA GLN A 132 11.16 -12.78 8.00
C GLN A 132 11.13 -11.41 8.67
N GLY A 133 9.98 -11.01 9.20
CA GLY A 133 9.72 -9.73 9.83
C GLY A 133 8.75 -8.86 9.04
N ASN A 134 8.52 -7.66 9.54
CA ASN A 134 7.67 -6.67 8.90
C ASN A 134 8.38 -5.93 7.74
N TYR A 135 7.71 -4.94 7.17
CA TYR A 135 8.28 -4.19 6.04
C TYR A 135 9.55 -3.42 6.42
N SER A 136 9.62 -2.83 7.60
CA SER A 136 10.81 -2.12 8.10
C SER A 136 12.00 -3.06 8.28
N ASP A 137 11.77 -4.27 8.78
CA ASP A 137 12.80 -5.30 8.90
C ASP A 137 13.29 -5.77 7.53
N PHE A 138 12.38 -5.96 6.59
CA PHE A 138 12.71 -6.24 5.19
C PHE A 138 13.62 -5.16 4.60
N ALA A 139 13.24 -3.88 4.73
CA ALA A 139 13.99 -2.76 4.18
C ALA A 139 15.43 -2.70 4.73
N LYS A 140 15.60 -2.91 6.06
CA LYS A 140 16.92 -2.98 6.70
C LYS A 140 17.75 -4.16 6.20
N LYS A 141 17.16 -5.36 6.12
CA LYS A 141 17.83 -6.56 5.63
C LYS A 141 18.25 -6.43 4.17
N LYS A 142 17.36 -5.91 3.33
CA LYS A 142 17.65 -5.64 1.90
C LYS A 142 18.81 -4.64 1.75
N ALA A 143 18.80 -3.55 2.51
CA ALA A 143 19.87 -2.55 2.50
C ALA A 143 21.21 -3.17 2.88
N LYS A 144 21.26 -4.00 3.93
CA LYS A 144 22.48 -4.70 4.35
C LYS A 144 22.98 -5.68 3.29
N VAL A 145 22.12 -6.51 2.73
CA VAL A 145 22.51 -7.46 1.67
C VAL A 145 23.10 -6.69 0.47
N ARG A 146 22.48 -5.56 0.10
CA ARG A 146 23.00 -4.71 -0.98
C ARG A 146 24.37 -4.12 -0.66
N GLU A 147 24.55 -3.62 0.55
CA GLU A 147 25.84 -3.08 1.01
C GLU A 147 26.94 -4.15 0.94
N ASP A 148 26.65 -5.35 1.43
CA ASP A 148 27.57 -6.49 1.41
C ASP A 148 27.93 -6.90 -0.03
N LEU A 149 26.94 -6.94 -0.93
CA LEU A 149 27.17 -7.23 -2.37
C LEU A 149 28.01 -6.14 -3.05
N LEU A 150 27.74 -4.87 -2.78
CA LEU A 150 28.54 -3.76 -3.29
C LEU A 150 29.99 -3.84 -2.78
N LYS A 151 30.17 -4.14 -1.51
CA LYS A 151 31.50 -4.32 -0.92
C LYS A 151 32.27 -5.49 -1.56
N GLN A 152 31.61 -6.62 -1.79
CA GLN A 152 32.17 -7.77 -2.51
C GLN A 152 32.57 -7.40 -3.94
N TYR A 153 31.68 -6.71 -4.67
CA TYR A 153 31.93 -6.21 -6.02
C TYR A 153 33.18 -5.31 -6.06
N TYR A 154 33.26 -4.28 -5.21
CA TYR A 154 34.39 -3.36 -5.22
C TYR A 154 35.70 -4.05 -4.77
N ASN A 155 35.65 -4.98 -3.86
CA ASN A 155 36.82 -5.77 -3.47
C ASN A 155 37.31 -6.64 -4.63
N GLN A 156 36.39 -7.33 -5.33
CA GLN A 156 36.74 -8.13 -6.51
C GLN A 156 37.32 -7.24 -7.63
N GLN A 157 36.71 -6.09 -7.91
CA GLN A 157 37.22 -5.16 -8.93
C GLN A 157 38.61 -4.63 -8.60
N ARG A 158 38.90 -4.38 -7.31
CA ARG A 158 40.21 -3.97 -6.85
C ARG A 158 41.25 -5.08 -7.07
N GLU A 159 40.89 -6.31 -6.73
CA GLU A 159 41.76 -7.47 -6.93
C GLU A 159 42.03 -7.73 -8.41
N ILE A 160 41.01 -7.70 -9.25
CA ILE A 160 41.14 -7.86 -10.71
C ILE A 160 42.10 -6.80 -11.26
N ARG A 161 41.91 -5.52 -10.92
CA ARG A 161 42.80 -4.43 -11.35
C ARG A 161 44.25 -4.63 -10.92
N HIS A 162 44.42 -5.04 -9.66
CA HIS A 162 45.76 -5.34 -9.13
C HIS A 162 46.44 -6.47 -9.93
N GLN A 163 45.70 -7.55 -10.22
CA GLN A 163 46.25 -8.66 -11.02
C GLN A 163 46.56 -8.23 -12.45
N GLU A 164 45.74 -7.40 -13.08
CA GLU A 164 46.00 -6.83 -14.43
C GLU A 164 47.26 -5.97 -14.43
N GLU A 165 47.48 -5.13 -13.42
CA GLU A 165 48.71 -4.34 -13.23
C GLU A 165 49.94 -5.23 -13.09
N VAL A 166 49.87 -6.29 -12.30
CA VAL A 166 50.96 -7.25 -12.11
C VAL A 166 51.26 -8.01 -13.40
N ILE A 167 50.23 -8.42 -14.16
CA ILE A 167 50.38 -9.07 -15.47
C ILE A 167 51.07 -8.13 -16.44
N THR A 168 50.65 -6.88 -16.53
CA THR A 168 51.25 -5.86 -17.38
C THR A 168 52.74 -5.64 -17.06
N LYS A 169 53.05 -5.56 -15.75
CA LYS A 169 54.42 -5.43 -15.26
C LYS A 169 55.29 -6.66 -15.59
N LEU A 170 54.75 -7.86 -15.45
CA LEU A 170 55.45 -9.10 -15.79
C LEU A 170 55.72 -9.19 -17.30
N LYS A 171 54.82 -8.76 -18.15
CA LYS A 171 55.00 -8.72 -19.62
C LYS A 171 56.04 -7.69 -20.04
N SER A 172 56.13 -6.55 -19.35
CA SER A 172 57.12 -5.49 -19.67
C SER A 172 58.57 -5.93 -19.48
N PHE A 173 58.84 -6.94 -18.62
CA PHE A 173 60.20 -7.46 -18.42
C PHE A 173 60.72 -8.29 -19.58
N ASN A 174 59.91 -8.67 -20.55
CA ASN A 174 60.24 -9.41 -21.78
C ASN A 174 61.16 -10.63 -21.60
N ARG A 175 61.08 -11.31 -20.45
CA ARG A 175 61.83 -12.55 -20.13
C ARG A 175 60.86 -13.74 -20.19
N GLU A 176 61.27 -14.84 -20.85
CA GLU A 176 60.42 -16.02 -21.04
C GLU A 176 59.78 -16.53 -19.74
N LYS A 177 60.51 -16.56 -18.61
CA LYS A 177 59.97 -16.94 -17.31
C LYS A 177 58.94 -15.98 -16.79
N SER A 178 59.05 -14.67 -17.07
CA SER A 178 58.06 -13.65 -16.66
C SER A 178 56.81 -13.72 -17.51
N ILE A 179 56.94 -14.01 -18.82
CA ILE A 179 55.82 -14.18 -19.74
C ILE A 179 54.98 -15.40 -19.32
N LYS A 180 55.62 -16.57 -19.04
CA LYS A 180 54.91 -17.77 -18.55
C LYS A 180 54.14 -17.51 -17.24
N ARG A 181 54.70 -16.70 -16.33
CA ARG A 181 54.03 -16.29 -15.10
C ARG A 181 52.83 -15.37 -15.38
N ALA A 182 52.94 -14.46 -16.33
CA ALA A 182 51.86 -13.57 -16.75
C ALA A 182 50.68 -14.38 -17.33
N GLU A 183 50.97 -15.30 -18.29
CA GLU A 183 49.97 -16.20 -18.89
C GLU A 183 49.24 -17.08 -17.84
N SER A 184 49.97 -17.60 -16.88
CA SER A 184 49.36 -18.36 -15.77
C SER A 184 48.36 -17.52 -14.96
N ARG A 185 48.69 -16.25 -14.68
CA ARG A 185 47.81 -15.32 -13.99
C ARG A 185 46.62 -14.89 -14.83
N GLU A 186 46.79 -14.68 -16.13
CA GLU A 186 45.69 -14.42 -17.04
C GLU A 186 44.70 -15.56 -17.05
N LYS A 187 45.17 -16.81 -17.17
CA LYS A 187 44.28 -18.00 -17.07
C LYS A 187 43.56 -18.13 -15.72
N MET A 188 44.14 -17.63 -14.63
CA MET A 188 43.47 -17.57 -13.34
C MET A 188 42.41 -16.45 -13.33
N LEU A 189 42.69 -15.29 -13.89
CA LEU A 189 41.75 -14.16 -14.03
C LEU A 189 40.52 -14.54 -14.88
N ASP A 190 40.73 -15.24 -15.97
CA ASP A 190 39.68 -15.69 -16.89
C ASP A 190 38.71 -16.72 -16.22
N LYS A 191 39.18 -17.40 -15.19
CA LYS A 191 38.37 -18.37 -14.41
C LYS A 191 37.58 -17.72 -13.28
N ILE A 192 37.83 -16.44 -12.98
CA ILE A 192 37.09 -15.74 -11.93
C ILE A 192 35.68 -15.43 -12.42
N GLU A 193 34.70 -15.97 -11.72
CA GLU A 193 33.31 -15.58 -11.91
C GLU A 193 33.13 -14.12 -11.47
N ARG A 194 32.85 -13.25 -12.45
CA ARG A 194 32.74 -11.81 -12.18
C ARG A 194 31.40 -11.50 -11.53
N ILE A 195 31.46 -10.85 -10.37
CA ILE A 195 30.27 -10.35 -9.70
C ILE A 195 29.71 -9.18 -10.53
N GLU A 196 28.46 -9.26 -10.94
CA GLU A 196 27.79 -8.14 -11.57
C GLU A 196 27.57 -7.01 -10.58
N LYS A 197 27.75 -5.78 -11.05
CA LYS A 197 27.44 -4.62 -10.20
C LYS A 197 25.96 -4.66 -9.81
N PRO A 198 25.62 -4.69 -8.50
CA PRO A 198 24.23 -4.63 -8.07
C PRO A 198 23.54 -3.43 -8.69
N VAL A 199 22.34 -3.65 -9.26
CA VAL A 199 21.55 -2.58 -9.87
C VAL A 199 21.24 -1.54 -8.80
N GLU A 200 21.60 -0.32 -9.05
CA GLU A 200 21.22 0.80 -8.21
C GLU A 200 19.73 1.04 -8.43
N ASP A 201 18.91 0.73 -7.43
CA ASP A 201 17.56 1.26 -7.39
C ASP A 201 17.68 2.78 -7.25
N ASN A 202 17.71 3.46 -8.36
CA ASN A 202 17.71 4.92 -8.40
C ASN A 202 16.30 5.37 -8.01
N THR A 203 15.99 5.27 -6.71
CA THR A 203 14.69 5.66 -6.15
C THR A 203 14.55 7.17 -6.00
N ASP A 204 15.64 7.90 -6.13
CA ASP A 204 15.65 9.36 -6.00
C ASP A 204 15.47 10.03 -7.36
N ILE A 205 14.26 9.97 -7.90
CA ILE A 205 13.88 10.88 -8.98
C ILE A 205 13.74 12.28 -8.36
N LYS A 206 14.74 13.10 -8.50
CA LYS A 206 14.68 14.53 -8.14
C LYS A 206 13.98 15.27 -9.27
N ILE A 207 12.68 15.43 -9.17
CA ILE A 207 11.92 16.31 -10.05
C ILE A 207 12.05 17.71 -9.46
N VAL A 208 12.84 18.56 -10.09
CA VAL A 208 12.90 19.98 -9.75
C VAL A 208 11.95 20.70 -10.70
N LEU A 209 10.83 21.15 -10.16
CA LEU A 209 9.88 21.99 -10.88
C LEU A 209 10.16 23.45 -10.49
N GLU A 210 10.77 24.18 -11.41
CA GLU A 210 10.95 25.63 -11.26
C GLU A 210 9.76 26.34 -11.93
N PRO A 211 9.06 27.23 -11.20
CA PRO A 211 7.97 27.98 -11.79
C PRO A 211 8.50 29.02 -12.78
N ASN A 212 7.91 29.08 -13.97
CA ASN A 212 8.25 30.11 -14.97
C ASN A 212 7.95 31.54 -14.47
N VAL A 213 6.92 31.66 -13.61
CA VAL A 213 6.52 32.93 -12.99
C VAL A 213 6.36 32.67 -11.49
N VAL A 214 6.99 33.51 -10.68
CA VAL A 214 6.86 33.41 -9.21
C VAL A 214 5.56 34.06 -8.77
N SER A 215 4.71 33.29 -8.08
CA SER A 215 3.47 33.81 -7.49
C SER A 215 3.73 34.83 -6.38
N GLY A 216 2.72 35.61 -6.05
CA GLY A 216 2.70 36.42 -4.81
C GLY A 216 2.88 35.54 -3.56
N ASN A 217 2.96 36.17 -2.39
CA ASN A 217 3.09 35.44 -1.11
C ASN A 217 1.79 34.71 -0.76
N ASP A 218 0.66 35.35 -0.97
CA ASP A 218 -0.68 34.78 -0.76
C ASP A 218 -1.08 34.07 -2.06
N VAL A 219 -1.24 32.76 -2.01
CA VAL A 219 -1.50 31.91 -3.19
C VAL A 219 -2.97 31.59 -3.31
N LEU A 220 -3.62 31.30 -2.20
CA LEU A 220 -5.04 30.93 -2.18
C LEU A 220 -5.66 31.42 -0.87
N THR A 221 -6.80 32.09 -0.98
CA THR A 221 -7.66 32.47 0.15
C THR A 221 -9.04 31.90 -0.06
N VAL A 222 -9.52 31.10 0.87
CA VAL A 222 -10.87 30.54 0.92
C VAL A 222 -11.58 31.15 2.12
N SER A 223 -12.76 31.73 1.90
CA SER A 223 -13.53 32.41 2.94
C SER A 223 -14.98 31.94 2.96
N ASN A 224 -15.42 31.43 4.12
CA ASN A 224 -16.81 31.02 4.42
C ASN A 224 -17.41 30.07 3.37
N LEU A 225 -16.58 29.15 2.84
CA LEU A 225 -16.97 28.25 1.78
C LEU A 225 -18.01 27.24 2.27
N ALA A 226 -19.11 27.06 1.54
CA ALA A 226 -20.12 26.06 1.82
C ALA A 226 -20.57 25.33 0.57
N LYS A 227 -20.93 24.07 0.72
CA LYS A 227 -21.50 23.20 -0.32
C LYS A 227 -22.44 22.17 0.25
N SER A 228 -23.60 22.06 -0.37
CA SER A 228 -24.63 21.06 -0.04
C SER A 228 -25.10 20.35 -1.30
N TYR A 229 -25.49 19.12 -1.15
CA TYR A 229 -26.28 18.35 -2.13
C TYR A 229 -27.51 17.81 -1.38
N PRO A 230 -28.68 18.45 -1.50
CA PRO A 230 -29.84 18.08 -0.72
C PRO A 230 -30.15 16.57 -0.79
N PRO A 231 -30.40 15.91 0.36
CA PRO A 231 -30.57 16.49 1.70
C PRO A 231 -29.26 16.66 2.50
N VAL A 232 -28.08 16.37 1.93
CA VAL A 232 -26.79 16.32 2.63
C VAL A 232 -26.03 17.64 2.50
N THR A 233 -25.67 18.26 3.64
CA THR A 233 -24.68 19.34 3.68
C THR A 233 -23.29 18.72 3.83
N LEU A 234 -22.41 18.97 2.86
CA LEU A 234 -21.03 18.45 2.89
C LEU A 234 -20.16 19.21 3.87
N PHE A 235 -20.21 20.52 3.77
CA PHE A 235 -19.48 21.44 4.65
C PHE A 235 -20.09 22.85 4.62
N SER A 236 -19.85 23.58 5.71
CA SER A 236 -20.26 24.98 5.86
C SER A 236 -19.15 25.74 6.54
N ASP A 237 -19.01 27.02 6.18
CA ASP A 237 -18.10 27.98 6.82
C ASP A 237 -16.62 27.55 6.86
N ILE A 238 -16.12 26.95 5.78
CA ILE A 238 -14.70 26.60 5.66
C ILE A 238 -13.90 27.83 5.24
N SER A 239 -12.91 28.22 6.04
CA SER A 239 -12.00 29.32 5.75
C SER A 239 -10.57 28.90 6.02
N PHE A 240 -9.67 29.14 5.06
CA PHE A 240 -8.23 28.92 5.19
C PHE A 240 -7.46 29.70 4.14
N GLU A 241 -6.17 29.90 4.41
CA GLU A 241 -5.23 30.55 3.52
C GLU A 241 -4.07 29.62 3.22
N ILE A 242 -3.51 29.71 2.02
CA ILE A 242 -2.30 28.99 1.62
C ILE A 242 -1.31 30.02 1.06
N LYS A 243 -0.11 30.03 1.64
CA LYS A 243 1.00 30.89 1.24
C LYS A 243 1.98 30.13 0.34
N ARG A 244 2.77 30.89 -0.39
CA ARG A 244 3.80 30.32 -1.27
C ARG A 244 4.77 29.43 -0.50
N GLY A 245 4.96 28.19 -0.99
CA GLY A 245 5.83 27.19 -0.38
C GLY A 245 5.17 26.33 0.68
N GLU A 246 3.94 26.65 1.13
CA GLU A 246 3.20 25.79 2.04
C GLU A 246 2.69 24.51 1.35
N ARG A 247 2.61 23.47 2.14
CA ARG A 247 2.03 22.18 1.75
C ARG A 247 0.91 21.85 2.71
N VAL A 248 -0.33 21.89 2.21
CA VAL A 248 -1.54 21.69 3.01
C VAL A 248 -2.16 20.35 2.67
N ALA A 249 -2.47 19.54 3.69
CA ALA A 249 -3.19 18.28 3.52
C ALA A 249 -4.65 18.44 3.93
N LEU A 250 -5.58 18.09 3.05
CA LEU A 250 -7.01 17.97 3.37
C LEU A 250 -7.29 16.54 3.86
N ILE A 251 -7.58 16.40 5.14
CA ILE A 251 -7.87 15.11 5.79
C ILE A 251 -9.31 15.06 6.28
N GLY A 252 -9.86 13.86 6.37
CA GLY A 252 -11.24 13.60 6.80
C GLY A 252 -11.77 12.30 6.23
N ASN A 253 -12.92 11.84 6.75
CA ASN A 253 -13.56 10.59 6.32
C ASN A 253 -14.05 10.65 4.87
N ASN A 254 -14.38 9.51 4.29
CA ASN A 254 -14.94 9.46 2.95
C ASN A 254 -16.32 10.14 2.93
N GLY A 255 -16.60 10.89 1.86
CA GLY A 255 -17.86 11.62 1.73
C GLY A 255 -17.91 13.02 2.34
N THR A 256 -16.90 13.46 3.10
CA THR A 256 -16.88 14.79 3.74
C THR A 256 -16.63 15.97 2.80
N GLY A 257 -16.51 15.74 1.50
CA GLY A 257 -16.40 16.81 0.51
C GLY A 257 -14.98 17.25 0.17
N LYS A 258 -13.91 16.51 0.54
CA LYS A 258 -12.50 16.85 0.22
C LYS A 258 -12.29 17.09 -1.28
N THR A 259 -12.73 16.17 -2.11
CA THR A 259 -12.66 16.31 -3.57
C THR A 259 -13.53 17.44 -4.08
N THR A 260 -14.65 17.74 -3.41
CA THR A 260 -15.55 18.85 -3.75
C THR A 260 -14.87 20.19 -3.53
N ILE A 261 -14.13 20.35 -2.42
CA ILE A 261 -13.33 21.56 -2.16
C ILE A 261 -12.30 21.76 -3.29
N LEU A 262 -11.56 20.72 -3.67
CA LEU A 262 -10.59 20.82 -4.77
C LEU A 262 -11.26 21.18 -6.12
N LYS A 263 -12.44 20.63 -6.40
CA LYS A 263 -13.21 20.97 -7.61
C LYS A 263 -13.68 22.43 -7.60
N ILE A 264 -14.07 22.96 -6.43
CA ILE A 264 -14.46 24.37 -6.30
C ILE A 264 -13.25 25.28 -6.50
N ILE A 265 -12.11 24.99 -5.88
CA ILE A 265 -10.88 25.75 -6.05
C ILE A 265 -10.44 25.80 -7.52
N ASN A 266 -10.62 24.69 -8.26
CA ASN A 266 -10.32 24.62 -9.70
C ASN A 266 -11.46 25.13 -10.59
N ASN A 267 -12.49 25.79 -10.05
CA ASN A 267 -13.65 26.28 -10.80
C ASN A 267 -14.41 25.22 -11.61
N LEU A 268 -14.30 23.94 -11.26
CA LEU A 268 -15.01 22.85 -11.94
C LEU A 268 -16.47 22.74 -11.49
N ILE A 269 -16.79 23.18 -10.29
CA ILE A 269 -18.15 23.26 -9.73
C ILE A 269 -18.30 24.55 -8.93
N PRO A 270 -19.49 25.16 -8.90
CA PRO A 270 -19.74 26.35 -8.08
C PRO A 270 -19.91 25.99 -6.60
N ALA A 271 -19.47 26.89 -5.73
CA ALA A 271 -19.83 26.88 -4.32
C ALA A 271 -21.28 27.35 -4.14
N ASP A 272 -21.92 26.97 -3.02
CA ASP A 272 -23.25 27.51 -2.67
C ASP A 272 -23.10 28.85 -1.95
N SER A 273 -22.05 29.05 -1.17
CA SER A 273 -21.67 30.33 -0.58
C SER A 273 -20.17 30.38 -0.31
N GLY A 274 -19.68 31.59 0.01
CA GLY A 274 -18.26 31.85 0.22
C GLY A 274 -17.52 32.23 -1.05
N THR A 275 -16.23 32.51 -0.90
CA THR A 275 -15.37 32.97 -2.00
C THR A 275 -14.05 32.22 -2.01
N VAL A 276 -13.54 31.99 -3.22
CA VAL A 276 -12.19 31.45 -3.47
C VAL A 276 -11.43 32.49 -4.27
N THR A 277 -10.33 32.98 -3.74
CA THR A 277 -9.49 33.97 -4.41
C THR A 277 -8.09 33.41 -4.61
N LEU A 278 -7.65 33.39 -5.86
CA LEU A 278 -6.28 33.07 -6.21
C LEU A 278 -5.42 34.33 -6.14
N GLY A 279 -4.22 34.16 -5.63
CA GLY A 279 -3.24 35.25 -5.55
C GLY A 279 -2.67 35.68 -6.90
N SER A 280 -1.83 36.71 -6.89
CA SER A 280 -1.19 37.21 -8.10
C SER A 280 -0.29 36.14 -8.75
N ASN A 281 -0.41 35.98 -10.08
CA ASN A 281 0.36 35.02 -10.88
C ASN A 281 0.18 33.55 -10.46
N VAL A 282 -1.00 33.18 -9.98
CA VAL A 282 -1.41 31.80 -9.69
C VAL A 282 -2.33 31.33 -10.80
N HIS A 283 -2.01 30.19 -11.39
CA HIS A 283 -2.78 29.57 -12.48
C HIS A 283 -3.16 28.13 -12.14
#